data_d0b91672c088131b9af68286946224dc
#
_entry.id   d0b91672c088131b9af68286946224dc
#
_cell.length_a   1.000
_cell.length_b   1.000
_cell.length_c   1.000
_cell.angle_alpha   90.00
_cell.angle_beta   90.00
_cell.angle_gamma   90.00
#
_symmetry.space_group_name_H-M   'P 1'
#
loop_
_entity.id
_entity.type
_entity.pdbx_description
1 polymer ?
#
loop_
_entity_poly.entity_id
_entity_poly.type
_entity_poly.pdbx_seq_one_letter_code
_entity_poly.pdbx_strand_id
1 'polypeptide(L)'
;NDGWNFWDYSGVTVINIVVDHPLYYNQFLKALPEHYRQVNIDHMHIDYMKRFFPDVDVYFIPSAGTELNKHRKLIKDYDYLPMCQRPIDVIFTGNYTPKHILRKQLNNMEQDYIDFYESALERLIMSPDLTIDELSEMCLKQEFPEITDEQLANCMPPMMYVDLSVRFHYRQLVIRMLADSGIKLNTYGSGYNYIECNHPENIIMHGGVNSQKCLDMISQSKISLNVMPWFKNGIHDRIFNSCLNGAVSLSDSSIYIDELFTDRQNIIL
;
A
#
# COMPACT_ATOMS: atom_id res chain seq x y z
N ASN A 1 -15.95 20.70 15.85
CA ASN A 1 -15.00 20.42 14.75
C ASN A 1 -14.01 21.53 14.50
N ASP A 2 -13.38 22.02 15.55
CA ASP A 2 -12.64 23.29 15.51
C ASP A 2 -11.12 23.09 15.28
N GLY A 3 -10.69 21.88 14.93
CA GLY A 3 -9.26 21.57 14.71
C GLY A 3 -8.63 22.31 13.52
N TRP A 4 -9.41 22.57 12.48
CA TRP A 4 -8.93 23.28 11.29
C TRP A 4 -8.80 24.78 11.53
N ASN A 5 -9.62 25.36 12.38
CA ASN A 5 -9.54 26.78 12.76
C ASN A 5 -8.20 27.15 13.39
N PHE A 6 -7.49 26.21 14.01
CA PHE A 6 -6.16 26.44 14.55
C PHE A 6 -5.14 26.75 13.45
N TRP A 7 -5.16 26.04 12.36
CA TRP A 7 -4.22 26.22 11.25
C TRP A 7 -4.47 27.56 10.54
N ASP A 8 -5.74 27.88 10.26
CA ASP A 8 -6.13 29.16 9.66
C ASP A 8 -5.80 30.33 10.58
N TYR A 9 -6.06 30.19 11.89
CA TYR A 9 -5.70 31.20 12.88
C TYR A 9 -4.18 31.42 12.96
N SER A 10 -3.38 30.37 12.82
CA SER A 10 -1.92 30.48 12.90
C SER A 10 -1.27 31.04 11.63
N GLY A 11 -2.02 31.09 10.50
CA GLY A 11 -1.52 31.58 9.20
C GLY A 11 -0.40 30.74 8.59
N VAL A 12 -0.24 29.48 9.04
CA VAL A 12 0.80 28.60 8.54
C VAL A 12 0.29 27.78 7.35
N THR A 13 1.19 27.45 6.41
CA THR A 13 0.89 26.50 5.34
C THR A 13 0.91 25.08 5.89
N VAL A 14 -0.18 24.36 5.71
CA VAL A 14 -0.30 22.94 6.05
C VAL A 14 0.10 22.10 4.85
N ILE A 15 1.14 21.29 5.00
CA ILE A 15 1.56 20.30 3.99
C ILE A 15 1.24 18.91 4.53
N ASN A 16 0.29 18.23 3.87
CA ASN A 16 -0.10 16.87 4.23
C ASN A 16 0.50 15.86 3.23
N ILE A 17 1.27 14.90 3.72
CA ILE A 17 1.83 13.81 2.92
C ILE A 17 0.91 12.60 3.07
N VAL A 18 0.19 12.28 1.98
CA VAL A 18 -0.78 11.18 1.94
C VAL A 18 -0.13 9.97 1.29
N VAL A 19 0.04 8.91 2.08
CA VAL A 19 0.73 7.68 1.69
C VAL A 19 -0.22 6.55 1.28
N ASP A 20 -1.52 6.72 1.48
CA ASP A 20 -2.60 5.85 1.01
C ASP A 20 -3.41 6.54 -0.09
N HIS A 21 -4.36 5.80 -0.69
CA HIS A 21 -5.24 6.38 -1.70
C HIS A 21 -6.08 7.52 -1.10
N PRO A 22 -6.24 8.68 -1.80
CA PRO A 22 -7.00 9.83 -1.29
C PRO A 22 -8.47 9.51 -0.94
N LEU A 23 -9.07 8.48 -1.55
CA LEU A 23 -10.44 8.05 -1.23
C LEU A 23 -10.67 7.80 0.28
N TYR A 24 -9.63 7.39 1.02
CA TYR A 24 -9.71 7.18 2.48
C TYR A 24 -9.95 8.47 3.24
N TYR A 25 -9.65 9.60 2.62
CA TYR A 25 -9.66 10.93 3.23
C TYR A 25 -10.75 11.85 2.66
N ASN A 26 -11.61 11.36 1.77
CA ASN A 26 -12.63 12.16 1.08
C ASN A 26 -13.46 13.06 2.01
N GLN A 27 -13.81 12.59 3.20
CA GLN A 27 -14.57 13.40 4.15
C GLN A 27 -13.74 14.57 4.72
N PHE A 28 -12.44 14.37 4.93
CA PHE A 28 -11.54 15.42 5.41
C PHE A 28 -11.23 16.44 4.31
N LEU A 29 -11.19 16.01 3.05
CA LEU A 29 -10.92 16.87 1.91
C LEU A 29 -12.06 17.89 1.63
N LYS A 30 -13.22 17.71 2.24
CA LYS A 30 -14.36 18.65 2.13
C LYS A 30 -14.25 19.90 3.01
N ALA A 31 -13.33 19.92 3.98
CA ALA A 31 -13.17 21.02 4.93
C ALA A 31 -11.69 21.18 5.29
N LEU A 32 -10.94 21.79 4.38
CA LEU A 32 -9.50 22.00 4.49
C LEU A 32 -9.15 23.40 5.01
N PRO A 33 -7.97 23.60 5.63
CA PRO A 33 -7.43 24.90 5.91
C PRO A 33 -7.22 25.73 4.65
N GLU A 34 -7.27 27.06 4.75
CA GLU A 34 -7.10 27.99 3.61
C GLU A 34 -5.75 27.79 2.89
N HIS A 35 -4.69 27.53 3.67
CA HIS A 35 -3.34 27.32 3.13
C HIS A 35 -2.93 25.86 3.15
N TYR A 36 -3.79 24.95 2.61
CA TYR A 36 -3.52 23.53 2.56
C TYR A 36 -2.82 23.14 1.25
N ARG A 37 -1.87 22.22 1.36
CA ARG A 37 -1.15 21.56 0.24
C ARG A 37 -1.13 20.06 0.47
N GLN A 38 -1.37 19.28 -0.56
CA GLN A 38 -1.29 17.82 -0.47
C GLN A 38 -0.17 17.26 -1.31
N VAL A 39 0.56 16.33 -0.74
CA VAL A 39 1.59 15.54 -1.42
C VAL A 39 1.11 14.11 -1.50
N ASN A 40 1.10 13.52 -2.68
CA ASN A 40 0.75 12.12 -2.92
C ASN A 40 1.97 11.36 -3.45
N ILE A 41 1.99 10.05 -3.22
CA ILE A 41 3.11 9.16 -3.56
C ILE A 41 2.84 8.28 -4.79
N ASP A 42 1.71 8.51 -5.47
CA ASP A 42 1.33 7.84 -6.71
C ASP A 42 0.72 8.89 -7.67
N HIS A 43 1.09 8.85 -8.93
CA HIS A 43 0.57 9.77 -9.95
C HIS A 43 -0.93 9.59 -10.20
N MET A 44 -1.45 8.36 -10.09
CA MET A 44 -2.90 8.13 -10.22
C MET A 44 -3.68 8.78 -9.07
N HIS A 45 -3.06 8.89 -7.88
CA HIS A 45 -3.64 9.65 -6.77
C HIS A 45 -3.70 11.16 -7.05
N ILE A 46 -2.73 11.69 -7.81
CA ILE A 46 -2.79 13.10 -8.28
C ILE A 46 -3.95 13.29 -9.24
N ASP A 47 -4.16 12.37 -10.17
CA ASP A 47 -5.25 12.45 -11.14
C ASP A 47 -6.62 12.34 -10.45
N TYR A 48 -6.75 11.46 -9.45
CA TYR A 48 -7.92 11.40 -8.56
C TYR A 48 -8.20 12.75 -7.88
N MET A 49 -7.19 13.36 -7.29
CA MET A 49 -7.32 14.65 -6.60
C MET A 49 -7.71 15.76 -7.55
N LYS A 50 -7.07 15.87 -8.72
CA LYS A 50 -7.41 16.87 -9.74
C LYS A 50 -8.85 16.74 -10.25
N ARG A 51 -9.34 15.52 -10.35
CA ARG A 51 -10.71 15.26 -10.80
C ARG A 51 -11.76 15.60 -9.73
N PHE A 52 -11.60 15.08 -8.53
CA PHE A 52 -12.62 15.14 -7.48
C PHE A 52 -12.45 16.29 -6.49
N PHE A 53 -11.26 16.89 -6.43
CA PHE A 53 -10.89 17.98 -5.53
C PHE A 53 -10.02 19.03 -6.27
N PRO A 54 -10.53 19.65 -7.35
CA PRO A 54 -9.74 20.50 -8.25
C PRO A 54 -9.19 21.76 -7.58
N ASP A 55 -9.79 22.19 -6.47
CA ASP A 55 -9.35 23.39 -5.73
C ASP A 55 -8.18 23.10 -4.78
N VAL A 56 -7.75 21.85 -4.63
CA VAL A 56 -6.63 21.46 -3.77
C VAL A 56 -5.32 21.48 -4.55
N ASP A 57 -4.33 22.22 -4.07
CA ASP A 57 -2.97 22.17 -4.61
C ASP A 57 -2.33 20.83 -4.29
N VAL A 58 -2.03 20.03 -5.33
CA VAL A 58 -1.49 18.68 -5.19
C VAL A 58 -0.13 18.54 -5.86
N TYR A 59 0.75 17.80 -5.20
CA TYR A 59 2.12 17.56 -5.63
C TYR A 59 2.45 16.07 -5.54
N PHE A 60 3.37 15.62 -6.39
CA PHE A 60 3.92 14.28 -6.35
C PHE A 60 5.30 14.29 -5.66
N ILE A 61 5.50 13.40 -4.70
CA ILE A 61 6.81 13.02 -4.18
C ILE A 61 6.80 11.50 -4.02
N PRO A 62 7.74 10.76 -4.62
CA PRO A 62 7.79 9.31 -4.41
C PRO A 62 8.07 8.98 -2.95
N SER A 63 7.64 7.81 -2.52
CA SER A 63 8.06 7.28 -1.22
C SER A 63 9.57 7.25 -1.10
N ALA A 64 10.08 7.40 0.11
CA ALA A 64 11.52 7.32 0.41
C ALA A 64 11.80 6.13 1.33
N GLY A 65 13.02 5.60 1.24
CA GLY A 65 13.51 4.58 2.15
C GLY A 65 14.33 5.18 3.30
N THR A 66 14.54 4.37 4.32
CA THR A 66 15.40 4.67 5.46
C THR A 66 16.58 3.71 5.51
N GLU A 67 17.79 4.22 5.52
CA GLU A 67 19.00 3.45 5.73
C GLU A 67 19.23 3.23 7.22
N LEU A 68 19.52 1.98 7.62
CA LEU A 68 19.81 1.61 9.00
C LEU A 68 21.18 2.11 9.49
N ASN A 69 22.05 2.55 8.60
CA ASN A 69 23.45 2.81 8.89
C ASN A 69 23.63 3.83 10.03
N LYS A 70 24.13 3.35 11.17
CA LYS A 70 24.35 4.13 12.40
C LYS A 70 25.58 5.04 12.33
N HIS A 71 26.45 4.85 11.34
CA HIS A 71 27.74 5.54 11.23
C HIS A 71 28.05 5.88 9.76
N ARG A 72 27.36 6.86 9.19
CA ARG A 72 27.70 7.41 7.89
C ARG A 72 29.16 7.90 7.84
N LYS A 73 30.08 7.01 7.61
CA LYS A 73 31.35 7.32 6.98
C LYS A 73 31.13 7.10 5.49
N LEU A 74 31.01 8.25 4.75
CA LEU A 74 30.99 8.33 3.28
C LEU A 74 30.88 6.99 2.51
N ILE A 75 29.72 6.76 1.94
CA ILE A 75 29.26 5.92 0.79
C ILE A 75 30.14 4.68 0.35
N LYS A 76 31.29 4.42 0.86
CA LYS A 76 32.19 3.36 0.37
C LYS A 76 32.32 2.11 1.27
N ASP A 77 31.90 2.18 2.51
CA ASP A 77 32.04 1.07 3.46
C ASP A 77 30.64 0.65 3.96
N TYR A 78 29.87 -0.07 3.12
CA TYR A 78 28.67 -0.74 3.56
C TYR A 78 29.06 -2.00 4.33
N ASP A 79 28.97 -1.95 5.65
CA ASP A 79 29.14 -3.10 6.55
C ASP A 79 27.91 -4.03 6.55
N TYR A 80 27.30 -4.27 5.37
CA TYR A 80 26.26 -5.28 5.26
C TYR A 80 26.89 -6.68 5.23
N LEU A 81 26.22 -7.62 5.92
CA LEU A 81 26.60 -9.02 5.78
C LEU A 81 26.54 -9.43 4.30
N PRO A 82 27.59 -10.11 3.80
CA PRO A 82 27.53 -10.71 2.48
C PRO A 82 26.27 -11.55 2.31
N MET A 83 25.68 -11.55 1.13
CA MET A 83 24.40 -12.23 0.85
C MET A 83 24.39 -13.69 1.34
N CYS A 84 25.49 -14.43 1.13
CA CYS A 84 25.63 -15.84 1.55
C CYS A 84 25.68 -16.03 3.08
N GLN A 85 25.94 -15.00 3.86
CA GLN A 85 26.01 -15.03 5.33
C GLN A 85 24.73 -14.56 6.00
N ARG A 86 23.75 -14.05 5.24
CA ARG A 86 22.48 -13.57 5.79
C ARG A 86 21.62 -14.71 6.23
N PRO A 87 21.15 -14.71 7.51
CA PRO A 87 20.40 -15.83 8.09
C PRO A 87 18.95 -15.94 7.60
N ILE A 88 18.38 -14.86 7.03
CA ILE A 88 16.99 -14.81 6.59
C ILE A 88 16.95 -14.88 5.06
N ASP A 89 16.32 -15.94 4.52
CA ASP A 89 16.19 -16.08 3.07
C ASP A 89 15.19 -15.06 2.52
N VAL A 90 13.97 -15.06 3.05
CA VAL A 90 12.90 -14.14 2.63
C VAL A 90 12.24 -13.50 3.87
N ILE A 91 12.10 -12.17 3.83
CA ILE A 91 11.38 -11.39 4.84
C ILE A 91 10.16 -10.70 4.24
N PHE A 92 9.10 -10.58 5.02
CA PHE A 92 7.97 -9.70 4.75
C PHE A 92 7.64 -8.85 5.98
N THR A 93 7.62 -7.53 5.81
CA THR A 93 7.27 -6.57 6.88
C THR A 93 5.94 -5.90 6.57
N GLY A 94 4.92 -6.19 7.36
CA GLY A 94 3.57 -5.65 7.18
C GLY A 94 2.53 -6.49 7.90
N ASN A 95 1.28 -6.09 7.85
CA ASN A 95 0.17 -6.83 8.46
C ASN A 95 -0.63 -7.58 7.41
N TYR A 96 -1.35 -8.60 7.85
CA TYR A 96 -2.39 -9.27 7.10
C TYR A 96 -3.71 -9.18 7.87
N THR A 97 -4.80 -8.88 7.16
CA THR A 97 -6.15 -8.89 7.72
C THR A 97 -7.03 -9.80 6.86
N PRO A 98 -7.58 -10.88 7.43
CA PRO A 98 -8.40 -11.81 6.65
C PRO A 98 -9.74 -11.21 6.26
N LYS A 99 -10.29 -11.68 5.12
CA LYS A 99 -11.54 -11.17 4.52
C LYS A 99 -12.70 -11.14 5.52
N HIS A 100 -12.85 -12.15 6.38
CA HIS A 100 -13.95 -12.19 7.34
C HIS A 100 -13.90 -11.07 8.41
N ILE A 101 -12.72 -10.52 8.69
CA ILE A 101 -12.57 -9.35 9.57
C ILE A 101 -12.92 -8.08 8.81
N LEU A 102 -12.44 -7.92 7.57
CA LEU A 102 -12.78 -6.76 6.73
C LEU A 102 -14.28 -6.70 6.45
N ARG A 103 -14.90 -7.83 6.18
CA ARG A 103 -16.33 -7.92 5.89
C ARG A 103 -17.23 -7.39 7.02
N LYS A 104 -16.72 -7.30 8.25
CA LYS A 104 -17.46 -6.67 9.36
C LYS A 104 -17.82 -5.20 9.10
N GLN A 105 -17.10 -4.53 8.20
CA GLN A 105 -17.43 -3.16 7.78
C GLN A 105 -18.78 -3.09 7.05
N LEU A 106 -19.22 -4.19 6.46
CA LEU A 106 -20.49 -4.30 5.72
C LEU A 106 -21.68 -4.79 6.57
N ASN A 107 -21.47 -5.17 7.84
CA ASN A 107 -22.47 -5.86 8.66
C ASN A 107 -23.82 -5.11 8.85
N ASN A 108 -23.81 -3.79 8.70
CA ASN A 108 -24.99 -2.95 8.88
C ASN A 108 -25.59 -2.46 7.55
N MET A 109 -25.10 -3.00 6.43
CA MET A 109 -25.58 -2.66 5.09
C MET A 109 -26.68 -3.64 4.65
N GLU A 110 -27.56 -3.19 3.75
CA GLU A 110 -28.54 -4.04 3.07
C GLU A 110 -27.81 -5.03 2.14
N GLN A 111 -28.46 -6.18 1.88
CA GLN A 111 -27.84 -7.27 1.12
C GLN A 111 -27.39 -6.82 -0.28
N ASP A 112 -28.17 -5.99 -0.96
CA ASP A 112 -27.86 -5.49 -2.31
C ASP A 112 -26.52 -4.69 -2.34
N TYR A 113 -26.25 -3.89 -1.29
CA TYR A 113 -24.96 -3.21 -1.17
C TYR A 113 -23.80 -4.18 -0.89
N ILE A 114 -24.03 -5.19 -0.06
CA ILE A 114 -23.03 -6.22 0.20
C ILE A 114 -22.67 -6.94 -1.11
N ASP A 115 -23.68 -7.34 -1.88
CA ASP A 115 -23.51 -8.04 -3.16
C ASP A 115 -22.76 -7.15 -4.18
N PHE A 116 -23.07 -5.85 -4.20
CA PHE A 116 -22.35 -4.88 -5.01
C PHE A 116 -20.84 -4.85 -4.67
N TYR A 117 -20.47 -4.71 -3.38
CA TYR A 117 -19.07 -4.65 -2.98
C TYR A 117 -18.31 -5.96 -3.18
N GLU A 118 -18.97 -7.10 -2.96
CA GLU A 118 -18.37 -8.41 -3.22
C GLU A 118 -18.13 -8.60 -4.74
N SER A 119 -19.09 -8.20 -5.59
CA SER A 119 -18.93 -8.23 -7.05
C SER A 119 -17.82 -7.28 -7.52
N ALA A 120 -17.74 -6.07 -6.96
CA ALA A 120 -16.67 -5.13 -7.26
C ALA A 120 -15.29 -5.69 -6.86
N LEU A 121 -15.20 -6.34 -5.70
CA LEU A 121 -13.98 -7.02 -5.25
C LEU A 121 -13.54 -8.11 -6.22
N GLU A 122 -14.46 -8.98 -6.65
CA GLU A 122 -14.15 -10.04 -7.62
C GLU A 122 -13.64 -9.48 -8.95
N ARG A 123 -14.27 -8.41 -9.45
CA ARG A 123 -13.84 -7.71 -10.67
C ARG A 123 -12.43 -7.13 -10.53
N LEU A 124 -12.11 -6.49 -9.39
CA LEU A 124 -10.79 -5.91 -9.17
C LEU A 124 -9.69 -6.98 -9.04
N ILE A 125 -10.01 -8.13 -8.43
CA ILE A 125 -9.11 -9.29 -8.39
C ILE A 125 -8.84 -9.83 -9.81
N MET A 126 -9.86 -9.88 -10.68
CA MET A 126 -9.72 -10.38 -12.04
C MET A 126 -9.09 -9.36 -13.01
N SER A 127 -9.02 -8.09 -12.62
CA SER A 127 -8.51 -6.99 -13.44
C SER A 127 -7.47 -6.17 -12.65
N PRO A 128 -6.29 -6.75 -12.39
CA PRO A 128 -5.30 -6.14 -11.51
C PRO A 128 -4.70 -4.82 -12.03
N ASP A 129 -4.92 -4.49 -13.29
CA ASP A 129 -4.43 -3.24 -13.90
C ASP A 129 -5.34 -2.05 -13.60
N LEU A 130 -6.61 -2.28 -13.21
CA LEU A 130 -7.54 -1.20 -12.88
C LEU A 130 -7.18 -0.55 -11.54
N THR A 131 -7.42 0.76 -11.46
CA THR A 131 -7.45 1.48 -10.19
C THR A 131 -8.80 1.26 -9.49
N ILE A 132 -8.85 1.55 -8.20
CA ILE A 132 -10.11 1.43 -7.44
C ILE A 132 -11.16 2.45 -7.90
N ASP A 133 -10.74 3.64 -8.31
CA ASP A 133 -11.63 4.69 -8.82
C ASP A 133 -12.16 4.37 -10.22
N GLU A 134 -11.33 3.84 -11.14
CA GLU A 134 -11.79 3.35 -12.44
C GLU A 134 -12.82 2.23 -12.29
N LEU A 135 -12.55 1.23 -11.43
CA LEU A 135 -13.51 0.17 -11.14
C LEU A 135 -14.82 0.72 -10.56
N SER A 136 -14.71 1.64 -9.59
CA SER A 136 -15.87 2.25 -8.94
C SER A 136 -16.74 2.97 -9.95
N GLU A 137 -16.11 3.76 -10.82
CA GLU A 137 -16.82 4.45 -11.91
C GLU A 137 -17.51 3.46 -12.84
N MET A 138 -16.79 2.42 -13.29
CA MET A 138 -17.37 1.39 -14.17
C MET A 138 -18.60 0.72 -13.54
N CYS A 139 -18.50 0.32 -12.27
CA CYS A 139 -19.61 -0.32 -11.57
C CYS A 139 -20.80 0.63 -11.37
N LEU A 140 -20.55 1.85 -10.92
CA LEU A 140 -21.60 2.82 -10.63
C LEU A 140 -22.29 3.34 -11.89
N LYS A 141 -21.56 3.54 -13.00
CA LYS A 141 -22.15 3.93 -14.30
C LYS A 141 -23.03 2.84 -14.92
N GLN A 142 -22.82 1.58 -14.59
CA GLN A 142 -23.73 0.50 -15.02
C GLN A 142 -25.13 0.64 -14.39
N GLU A 143 -25.20 1.06 -13.14
CA GLU A 143 -26.45 1.28 -12.42
C GLU A 143 -27.02 2.70 -12.63
N PHE A 144 -26.13 3.69 -12.72
CA PHE A 144 -26.44 5.11 -12.81
C PHE A 144 -25.65 5.77 -13.96
N PRO A 145 -26.08 5.63 -15.22
CA PRO A 145 -25.31 6.13 -16.38
C PRO A 145 -24.99 7.63 -16.35
N GLU A 146 -25.86 8.43 -15.72
CA GLU A 146 -25.74 9.90 -15.62
C GLU A 146 -25.08 10.37 -14.32
N ILE A 147 -24.40 9.48 -13.58
CA ILE A 147 -23.74 9.84 -12.31
C ILE A 147 -22.68 10.93 -12.56
N THR A 148 -22.75 12.01 -11.79
CA THR A 148 -21.79 13.12 -11.86
C THR A 148 -20.52 12.79 -11.05
N ASP A 149 -19.42 13.52 -11.31
CA ASP A 149 -18.17 13.36 -10.56
C ASP A 149 -18.35 13.67 -9.05
N GLU A 150 -19.20 14.62 -8.70
CA GLU A 150 -19.54 14.90 -7.30
C GLU A 150 -20.26 13.72 -6.64
N GLN A 151 -21.24 13.12 -7.32
CA GLN A 151 -21.94 11.94 -6.83
C GLN A 151 -21.00 10.74 -6.73
N LEU A 152 -20.14 10.55 -7.73
CA LEU A 152 -19.14 9.49 -7.75
C LEU A 152 -18.18 9.64 -6.58
N ALA A 153 -17.63 10.85 -6.33
CA ALA A 153 -16.76 11.13 -5.18
C ALA A 153 -17.44 10.80 -3.83
N ASN A 154 -18.76 11.04 -3.71
CA ASN A 154 -19.52 10.69 -2.51
C ASN A 154 -19.69 9.18 -2.33
N CYS A 155 -19.63 8.38 -3.40
CA CYS A 155 -19.71 6.92 -3.36
C CYS A 155 -18.34 6.24 -3.11
N MET A 156 -17.21 6.98 -3.19
CA MET A 156 -15.87 6.41 -3.04
C MET A 156 -15.55 5.88 -1.63
N PRO A 157 -15.89 6.55 -0.50
CA PRO A 157 -15.43 6.11 0.82
C PRO A 157 -15.74 4.65 1.17
N PRO A 158 -16.92 4.08 0.89
CA PRO A 158 -17.18 2.66 1.16
C PRO A 158 -16.35 1.69 0.31
N MET A 159 -15.82 2.13 -0.85
CA MET A 159 -14.91 1.31 -1.68
C MET A 159 -13.59 0.99 -0.99
N MET A 160 -13.30 1.63 0.16
CA MET A 160 -12.18 1.25 1.04
C MET A 160 -12.22 -0.24 1.41
N TYR A 161 -13.40 -0.84 1.59
CA TYR A 161 -13.53 -2.27 1.83
C TYR A 161 -12.95 -3.09 0.65
N VAL A 162 -13.27 -2.70 -0.58
CA VAL A 162 -12.81 -3.40 -1.80
C VAL A 162 -11.30 -3.24 -1.94
N ASP A 163 -10.78 -2.02 -1.80
CA ASP A 163 -9.35 -1.74 -1.89
C ASP A 163 -8.53 -2.52 -0.84
N LEU A 164 -8.95 -2.49 0.42
CA LEU A 164 -8.28 -3.27 1.47
C LEU A 164 -8.37 -4.79 1.22
N SER A 165 -9.52 -5.26 0.75
CA SER A 165 -9.72 -6.69 0.50
C SER A 165 -8.83 -7.20 -0.64
N VAL A 166 -8.67 -6.44 -1.72
CA VAL A 166 -7.76 -6.83 -2.82
C VAL A 166 -6.30 -6.80 -2.39
N ARG A 167 -5.89 -5.81 -1.58
CA ARG A 167 -4.53 -5.75 -1.00
C ARG A 167 -4.22 -7.03 -0.22
N PHE A 168 -5.10 -7.43 0.67
CA PHE A 168 -4.89 -8.60 1.51
C PHE A 168 -5.08 -9.92 0.76
N HIS A 169 -5.92 -9.95 -0.28
CA HIS A 169 -6.04 -11.10 -1.18
C HIS A 169 -4.69 -11.43 -1.84
N TYR A 170 -4.06 -10.45 -2.50
CA TYR A 170 -2.78 -10.68 -3.16
C TYR A 170 -1.66 -10.96 -2.16
N ARG A 171 -1.66 -10.29 -1.01
CA ARG A 171 -0.69 -10.57 0.06
C ARG A 171 -0.80 -12.01 0.55
N GLN A 172 -2.01 -12.50 0.81
CA GLN A 172 -2.25 -13.90 1.18
C GLN A 172 -1.79 -14.85 0.07
N LEU A 173 -2.14 -14.56 -1.18
CA LEU A 173 -1.81 -15.40 -2.33
C LEU A 173 -0.30 -15.60 -2.44
N VAL A 174 0.48 -14.53 -2.42
CA VAL A 174 1.95 -14.59 -2.57
C VAL A 174 2.59 -15.30 -1.37
N ILE A 175 2.18 -14.97 -0.14
CA ILE A 175 2.72 -15.61 1.07
C ILE A 175 2.43 -17.11 1.06
N ARG A 176 1.21 -17.52 0.70
CA ARG A 176 0.84 -18.92 0.57
C ARG A 176 1.66 -19.64 -0.49
N MET A 177 1.81 -19.03 -1.69
CA MET A 177 2.61 -19.63 -2.78
C MET A 177 4.05 -19.85 -2.37
N LEU A 178 4.68 -18.90 -1.68
CA LEU A 178 6.05 -19.03 -1.18
C LEU A 178 6.15 -20.17 -0.14
N ALA A 179 5.25 -20.18 0.84
CA ALA A 179 5.21 -21.20 1.88
C ALA A 179 4.99 -22.61 1.28
N ASP A 180 4.04 -22.76 0.37
CA ASP A 180 3.70 -24.03 -0.28
C ASP A 180 4.82 -24.51 -1.22
N SER A 181 5.67 -23.60 -1.71
CA SER A 181 6.88 -23.92 -2.48
C SER A 181 8.09 -24.30 -1.62
N GLY A 182 7.94 -24.41 -0.30
CA GLY A 182 9.02 -24.77 0.63
C GLY A 182 9.94 -23.62 1.03
N ILE A 183 9.58 -22.38 0.68
CA ILE A 183 10.37 -21.20 1.03
C ILE A 183 10.00 -20.73 2.44
N LYS A 184 11.01 -20.63 3.32
CA LYS A 184 10.85 -20.09 4.67
C LYS A 184 10.71 -18.56 4.61
N LEU A 185 9.52 -18.07 4.93
CA LEU A 185 9.20 -16.65 4.95
C LEU A 185 9.13 -16.15 6.39
N ASN A 186 10.02 -15.22 6.75
CA ASN A 186 9.99 -14.54 8.05
C ASN A 186 9.05 -13.35 7.97
N THR A 187 7.97 -13.33 8.76
CA THR A 187 6.95 -12.30 8.75
C THR A 187 7.00 -11.46 10.02
N TYR A 188 7.04 -10.13 9.84
CA TYR A 188 7.00 -9.14 10.92
C TYR A 188 5.74 -8.30 10.78
N GLY A 189 4.81 -8.48 11.72
CA GLY A 189 3.47 -7.90 11.73
C GLY A 189 2.47 -8.87 12.33
N SER A 190 1.19 -8.66 12.08
CA SER A 190 0.09 -9.44 12.64
C SER A 190 -0.76 -10.13 11.57
N GLY A 191 -1.54 -11.13 12.00
CA GLY A 191 -2.61 -11.75 11.20
C GLY A 191 -2.19 -12.97 10.37
N TYR A 192 -0.92 -13.33 10.32
CA TYR A 192 -0.44 -14.44 9.47
C TYR A 192 -0.95 -15.81 9.90
N ASN A 193 -1.37 -15.96 11.14
CA ASN A 193 -2.02 -17.16 11.66
C ASN A 193 -3.37 -17.48 10.98
N TYR A 194 -3.92 -16.54 10.22
CA TYR A 194 -5.14 -16.75 9.42
C TYR A 194 -4.86 -17.17 7.97
N ILE A 195 -3.60 -17.27 7.58
CA ILE A 195 -3.26 -17.71 6.22
C ILE A 195 -3.29 -19.24 6.17
N GLU A 196 -4.27 -19.75 5.44
CA GLU A 196 -4.40 -21.17 5.16
C GLU A 196 -3.49 -21.57 3.98
N CYS A 197 -2.57 -22.52 4.22
CA CYS A 197 -1.64 -23.04 3.25
C CYS A 197 -1.27 -24.50 3.57
N ASN A 198 -0.65 -25.21 2.62
CA ASN A 198 -0.26 -26.60 2.81
C ASN A 198 0.95 -26.78 3.73
N HIS A 199 1.80 -25.75 3.80
CA HIS A 199 3.05 -25.76 4.57
C HIS A 199 3.15 -24.55 5.52
N PRO A 200 2.26 -24.46 6.53
CA PRO A 200 2.24 -23.32 7.48
C PRO A 200 3.54 -23.19 8.30
N GLU A 201 4.29 -24.26 8.46
CA GLU A 201 5.60 -24.29 9.15
C GLU A 201 6.65 -23.43 8.41
N ASN A 202 6.43 -23.09 7.15
CA ASN A 202 7.29 -22.19 6.39
C ASN A 202 6.98 -20.70 6.62
N ILE A 203 5.88 -20.37 7.29
CA ILE A 203 5.56 -19.00 7.72
C ILE A 203 6.07 -18.79 9.14
N ILE A 204 7.24 -18.18 9.28
CA ILE A 204 7.88 -17.93 10.58
C ILE A 204 7.41 -16.57 11.09
N MET A 205 6.50 -16.59 12.05
CA MET A 205 5.83 -15.40 12.59
C MET A 205 6.61 -14.82 13.78
N HIS A 206 7.00 -13.54 13.67
CA HIS A 206 7.74 -12.80 14.71
C HIS A 206 6.89 -11.77 15.47
N GLY A 207 5.64 -11.56 15.03
CA GLY A 207 4.76 -10.53 15.59
C GLY A 207 5.13 -9.11 15.15
N GLY A 208 4.44 -8.11 15.74
CA GLY A 208 4.68 -6.71 15.46
C GLY A 208 5.95 -6.18 16.12
N VAL A 209 6.74 -5.43 15.36
CA VAL A 209 7.97 -4.77 15.83
C VAL A 209 7.98 -3.31 15.36
N ASN A 210 8.86 -2.48 15.93
CA ASN A 210 9.02 -1.09 15.47
C ASN A 210 9.78 -1.03 14.14
N SER A 211 9.73 0.13 13.48
CA SER A 211 10.35 0.35 12.17
C SER A 211 11.87 0.14 12.19
N GLN A 212 12.57 0.54 13.25
CA GLN A 212 14.00 0.32 13.40
C GLN A 212 14.35 -1.17 13.38
N LYS A 213 13.56 -1.99 14.08
CA LYS A 213 13.75 -3.46 14.10
C LYS A 213 13.40 -4.07 12.73
N CYS A 214 12.38 -3.56 12.03
CA CYS A 214 12.09 -3.99 10.65
C CYS A 214 13.31 -3.78 9.74
N LEU A 215 13.92 -2.59 9.76
CA LEU A 215 15.09 -2.28 8.95
C LEU A 215 16.31 -3.16 9.33
N ASP A 216 16.51 -3.41 10.63
CA ASP A 216 17.57 -4.32 11.12
C ASP A 216 17.36 -5.75 10.56
N MET A 217 16.12 -6.24 10.54
CA MET A 217 15.83 -7.57 9.99
C MET A 217 15.92 -7.61 8.45
N ILE A 218 15.55 -6.53 7.76
CA ILE A 218 15.77 -6.39 6.31
C ILE A 218 17.27 -6.47 5.99
N SER A 219 18.13 -5.81 6.76
CA SER A 219 19.59 -5.84 6.54
C SER A 219 20.22 -7.22 6.73
N GLN A 220 19.54 -8.12 7.43
CA GLN A 220 19.94 -9.52 7.65
C GLN A 220 19.25 -10.50 6.69
N SER A 221 18.43 -9.99 5.76
CA SER A 221 17.65 -10.80 4.82
C SER A 221 18.28 -10.77 3.43
N LYS A 222 18.17 -11.88 2.70
CA LYS A 222 18.59 -11.96 1.30
C LYS A 222 17.58 -11.26 0.39
N ILE A 223 16.29 -11.57 0.58
CA ILE A 223 15.18 -11.06 -0.21
C ILE A 223 14.15 -10.41 0.72
N SER A 224 13.70 -9.22 0.36
CA SER A 224 12.58 -8.54 1.02
C SER A 224 11.38 -8.50 0.07
N LEU A 225 10.32 -9.19 0.47
CA LEU A 225 9.07 -9.23 -0.28
C LEU A 225 8.29 -7.93 -0.10
N ASN A 226 7.81 -7.39 -1.21
CA ASN A 226 6.81 -6.33 -1.26
C ASN A 226 5.59 -6.82 -2.05
N VAL A 227 4.39 -6.44 -1.63
CA VAL A 227 3.12 -6.69 -2.33
C VAL A 227 2.31 -5.40 -2.27
N MET A 228 2.15 -4.74 -3.42
CA MET A 228 1.56 -3.41 -3.51
C MET A 228 0.58 -3.24 -4.69
N PRO A 229 -0.44 -4.08 -4.84
CA PRO A 229 -1.32 -4.07 -6.02
C PRO A 229 -2.11 -2.77 -6.19
N TRP A 230 -2.13 -1.92 -5.18
CA TRP A 230 -2.85 -0.64 -5.17
C TRP A 230 -2.06 0.56 -5.75
N PHE A 231 -0.74 0.45 -5.88
CA PHE A 231 0.07 1.46 -6.55
C PHE A 231 0.20 1.10 -8.04
N LYS A 232 -0.37 1.94 -8.92
CA LYS A 232 -0.31 1.73 -10.37
C LYS A 232 0.78 2.59 -11.02
N ASN A 233 1.01 3.79 -10.48
CA ASN A 233 2.04 4.71 -10.95
C ASN A 233 2.75 5.38 -9.77
N GLY A 234 3.07 4.58 -8.78
CA GLY A 234 3.79 4.94 -7.56
C GLY A 234 4.66 3.80 -7.08
N ILE A 235 5.26 3.97 -5.90
CA ILE A 235 6.17 2.99 -5.32
C ILE A 235 6.03 2.98 -3.79
N HIS A 236 6.10 1.79 -3.19
CA HIS A 236 6.07 1.63 -1.75
C HIS A 236 7.47 1.80 -1.15
N ASP A 237 7.57 2.44 0.02
CA ASP A 237 8.83 2.67 0.77
C ASP A 237 9.61 1.38 1.06
N ARG A 238 8.92 0.23 1.14
CA ARG A 238 9.53 -1.09 1.39
C ARG A 238 10.55 -1.47 0.33
N ILE A 239 10.36 -1.06 -0.92
CA ILE A 239 11.34 -1.30 -2.00
C ILE A 239 12.63 -0.54 -1.71
N PHE A 240 12.52 0.75 -1.41
CA PHE A 240 13.68 1.57 -1.07
C PHE A 240 14.32 1.14 0.25
N ASN A 241 13.52 0.79 1.26
CA ASN A 241 14.03 0.23 2.52
C ASN A 241 14.84 -1.05 2.28
N SER A 242 14.41 -1.90 1.36
CA SER A 242 15.13 -3.14 0.98
C SER A 242 16.47 -2.81 0.33
N CYS A 243 16.46 -1.98 -0.72
CA CYS A 243 17.66 -1.60 -1.47
C CYS A 243 18.68 -0.88 -0.60
N LEU A 244 18.23 0.09 0.23
CA LEU A 244 19.12 0.87 1.11
C LEU A 244 19.74 0.02 2.24
N ASN A 245 19.12 -1.10 2.60
CA ASN A 245 19.62 -2.01 3.62
C ASN A 245 20.17 -3.32 3.04
N GLY A 246 20.46 -3.32 1.73
CA GLY A 246 21.21 -4.36 1.05
C GLY A 246 20.45 -5.66 0.79
N ALA A 247 19.14 -5.72 0.97
CA ALA A 247 18.29 -6.84 0.55
C ALA A 247 17.85 -6.66 -0.91
N VAL A 248 17.67 -7.77 -1.63
CA VAL A 248 17.04 -7.73 -2.94
C VAL A 248 15.55 -7.53 -2.74
N SER A 249 14.96 -6.55 -3.42
CA SER A 249 13.50 -6.40 -3.41
C SER A 249 12.85 -7.37 -4.40
N LEU A 250 11.87 -8.14 -3.93
CA LEU A 250 10.95 -8.94 -4.74
C LEU A 250 9.58 -8.28 -4.66
N SER A 251 9.05 -7.79 -5.77
CA SER A 251 7.83 -6.98 -5.80
C SER A 251 6.98 -7.26 -7.03
N ASP A 252 5.69 -6.94 -6.94
CA ASP A 252 4.88 -6.59 -8.10
C ASP A 252 5.37 -5.27 -8.71
N SER A 253 5.06 -5.02 -9.99
CA SER A 253 5.49 -3.81 -10.69
C SER A 253 4.45 -2.69 -10.63
N SER A 254 4.87 -1.52 -11.07
CA SER A 254 4.05 -0.36 -11.41
C SER A 254 4.72 0.41 -12.54
N ILE A 255 3.99 1.33 -13.19
CA ILE A 255 4.56 2.22 -14.22
C ILE A 255 5.80 2.94 -13.68
N TYR A 256 5.72 3.45 -12.44
CA TYR A 256 6.83 4.17 -11.81
C TYR A 256 8.05 3.28 -11.49
N ILE A 257 7.80 2.01 -11.12
CA ILE A 257 8.89 1.04 -10.90
C ILE A 257 9.62 0.73 -12.19
N ASP A 258 8.90 0.53 -13.29
CA ASP A 258 9.47 0.20 -14.60
C ASP A 258 10.34 1.34 -15.16
N GLU A 259 10.11 2.59 -14.73
CA GLU A 259 10.97 3.73 -15.06
C GLU A 259 12.29 3.74 -14.29
N LEU A 260 12.31 3.24 -13.04
CA LEU A 260 13.47 3.33 -12.14
C LEU A 260 14.29 2.05 -12.07
N PHE A 261 13.65 0.90 -12.27
CA PHE A 261 14.24 -0.41 -12.04
C PHE A 261 14.19 -1.27 -13.30
N THR A 262 15.08 -2.24 -13.36
CA THR A 262 15.12 -3.26 -14.41
C THR A 262 15.05 -4.64 -13.77
N ASP A 263 14.05 -5.45 -14.17
CA ASP A 263 13.88 -6.80 -13.65
C ASP A 263 15.16 -7.62 -13.76
N ARG A 264 15.46 -8.38 -12.70
CA ARG A 264 16.65 -9.24 -12.55
C ARG A 264 18.00 -8.52 -12.64
N GLN A 265 18.03 -7.19 -12.63
CA GLN A 265 19.27 -6.42 -12.54
C GLN A 265 19.40 -5.72 -11.18
N ASN A 266 18.38 -4.99 -10.77
CA ASN A 266 18.37 -4.23 -9.50
C ASN A 266 17.10 -4.42 -8.67
N ILE A 267 16.13 -5.18 -9.19
CA ILE A 267 14.91 -5.64 -8.54
C ILE A 267 14.52 -7.02 -9.11
N ILE A 268 13.65 -7.77 -8.43
CA ILE A 268 12.97 -8.96 -8.95
C ILE A 268 11.47 -8.60 -9.02
N LEU A 269 10.90 -8.69 -10.23
CA LEU A 269 9.49 -8.43 -10.51
C LEU A 269 8.74 -9.71 -10.87
#